data_76102c3e7479897c0f7f9f234115dd26
#
_entry.id   76102c3e7479897c0f7f9f234115dd26
#
_cell.length_a   1.000
_cell.length_b   1.000
_cell.length_c   1.000
_cell.angle_alpha   90.00
_cell.angle_beta   90.00
_cell.angle_gamma   90.00
#
_symmetry.space_group_name_H-M   'P 1'
#
loop_
_entity.id
_entity.type
_entity.pdbx_description
1 polymer ?
#
loop_
_entity_poly.entity_id
_entity_poly.type
_entity_poly.pdbx_seq_one_letter_code
_entity_poly.pdbx_strand_id
1 'polypeptide(L)'
;EYDWGKHNPIINGGNKAGLWRTLSSEEMNYIFYGRTNADKLYAMCVVNGVHGLVVFPDNCKIPTHIPFTPAYKEFTTEVNNYNLNQWNELEAVGAIFFPVAGMRKGNVTSEVNQNGYYWSTDILLPEGGARKMWFGIQYVYYNPGISGAFSRHNGISVRLACDTIVPEEMYVEKNLPGYFSV
;
A
#
# COMPACT_ATOMS: atom_id res chain seq x y z
N GLU A 1 10.28 18.18 -10.15
CA GLU A 1 9.69 17.03 -9.44
C GLU A 1 8.18 17.18 -9.44
N TYR A 2 7.47 16.27 -10.13
CA TYR A 2 6.02 16.36 -10.27
C TYR A 2 5.36 15.21 -9.49
N ASP A 3 4.70 15.53 -8.40
CA ASP A 3 3.84 14.63 -7.65
C ASP A 3 2.39 14.97 -7.98
N TRP A 4 1.66 14.03 -8.56
CA TRP A 4 0.30 14.24 -9.03
C TRP A 4 -0.64 14.67 -7.89
N GLY A 5 -0.49 14.08 -6.71
CA GLY A 5 -1.32 14.40 -5.55
C GLY A 5 -1.10 15.81 -5.01
N LYS A 6 0.12 16.38 -5.17
CA LYS A 6 0.39 17.77 -4.79
C LYS A 6 -0.27 18.80 -5.70
N HIS A 7 -0.45 18.45 -6.96
CA HIS A 7 -0.90 19.39 -7.97
C HIS A 7 -2.38 19.22 -8.35
N ASN A 8 -2.97 18.08 -7.99
CA ASN A 8 -4.35 17.77 -8.35
C ASN A 8 -5.18 17.45 -7.10
N PRO A 9 -6.46 17.86 -7.07
CA PRO A 9 -7.37 17.45 -6.02
C PRO A 9 -7.69 15.96 -6.13
N ILE A 10 -7.76 15.28 -5.00
CA ILE A 10 -8.23 13.89 -4.91
C ILE A 10 -9.72 13.92 -4.57
N ILE A 11 -10.56 13.45 -5.47
CA ILE A 11 -12.03 13.59 -5.39
C ILE A 11 -12.56 13.02 -4.06
N ASN A 12 -12.17 11.82 -3.68
CA ASN A 12 -12.61 11.18 -2.43
C ASN A 12 -11.67 11.48 -1.24
N GLY A 13 -10.78 12.45 -1.37
CA GLY A 13 -9.79 12.82 -0.36
C GLY A 13 -9.85 14.29 0.02
N GLY A 14 -11.05 14.89 0.10
CA GLY A 14 -11.25 16.28 0.47
C GLY A 14 -11.17 17.27 -0.70
N ASN A 15 -10.96 16.81 -1.92
CA ASN A 15 -11.00 17.57 -3.16
C ASN A 15 -10.14 18.86 -3.15
N LYS A 16 -8.99 18.82 -2.49
CA LYS A 16 -8.01 19.92 -2.44
C LYS A 16 -6.67 19.47 -3.00
N ALA A 17 -6.09 20.28 -3.89
CA ALA A 17 -4.72 20.09 -4.31
C ALA A 17 -3.74 20.29 -3.13
N GLY A 18 -2.67 19.53 -3.10
CA GLY A 18 -1.63 19.61 -2.06
C GLY A 18 -1.97 18.96 -0.72
N LEU A 19 -3.17 18.39 -0.57
CA LEU A 19 -3.53 17.65 0.64
C LEU A 19 -2.88 16.27 0.68
N TRP A 20 -2.73 15.64 -0.46
CA TRP A 20 -2.17 14.30 -0.62
C TRP A 20 -0.86 14.33 -1.40
N ARG A 21 0.04 13.43 -1.04
CA ARG A 21 1.32 13.23 -1.74
C ARG A 21 1.67 11.75 -1.82
N THR A 22 2.55 11.42 -2.72
CA THR A 22 3.18 10.10 -2.79
C THR A 22 4.24 9.99 -1.69
N LEU A 23 4.42 8.79 -1.12
CA LEU A 23 5.48 8.52 -0.15
C LEU A 23 6.87 8.52 -0.83
N SER A 24 7.88 9.02 -0.13
CA SER A 24 9.27 8.84 -0.55
C SER A 24 9.77 7.42 -0.28
N SER A 25 10.88 7.03 -0.90
CA SER A 25 11.50 5.72 -0.63
C SER A 25 12.04 5.63 0.81
N GLU A 26 12.45 6.74 1.40
CA GLU A 26 12.88 6.80 2.80
C GLU A 26 11.71 6.57 3.75
N GLU A 27 10.55 7.16 3.48
CA GLU A 27 9.34 6.92 4.25
C GLU A 27 8.86 5.46 4.13
N MET A 28 8.91 4.89 2.92
CA MET A 28 8.62 3.47 2.73
C MET A 28 9.61 2.59 3.50
N ASN A 29 10.91 2.90 3.45
CA ASN A 29 11.91 2.19 4.25
C ASN A 29 11.65 2.32 5.75
N TYR A 30 11.27 3.50 6.22
CA TYR A 30 10.92 3.71 7.63
C TYR A 30 9.74 2.83 8.05
N ILE A 31 8.68 2.77 7.24
CA ILE A 31 7.48 1.95 7.52
C ILE A 31 7.83 0.46 7.69
N PHE A 32 8.71 -0.07 6.85
CA PHE A 32 8.98 -1.51 6.82
C PHE A 32 10.22 -1.93 7.60
N TYR A 33 11.17 -1.01 7.86
CA TYR A 33 12.46 -1.35 8.45
C TYR A 33 12.95 -0.39 9.54
N GLY A 34 12.57 0.89 9.49
CA GLY A 34 13.14 1.92 10.36
C GLY A 34 12.43 2.10 11.69
N ARG A 35 11.13 1.83 11.75
CA ARG A 35 10.33 1.98 12.98
C ARG A 35 10.54 0.82 13.95
N THR A 36 10.30 1.07 15.23
CA THR A 36 10.42 0.05 16.28
C THR A 36 9.46 -1.11 16.02
N ASN A 37 9.96 -2.35 16.05
CA ASN A 37 9.21 -3.58 15.78
C ASN A 37 8.52 -3.58 14.39
N ALA A 38 9.12 -2.95 13.40
CA ALA A 38 8.58 -2.90 12.04
C ALA A 38 8.15 -4.29 11.52
N ASP A 39 8.98 -5.32 11.75
CA ASP A 39 8.73 -6.72 11.38
C ASP A 39 7.48 -7.34 12.02
N LYS A 40 6.98 -6.76 13.12
CA LYS A 40 5.75 -7.20 13.82
C LYS A 40 4.50 -6.46 13.34
N LEU A 41 4.65 -5.49 12.44
CA LEU A 41 3.60 -4.58 12.06
C LEU A 41 3.19 -4.69 10.60
N TYR A 42 3.67 -5.68 9.87
CA TYR A 42 3.21 -5.99 8.53
C TYR A 42 3.25 -7.49 8.23
N ALA A 43 2.46 -7.91 7.27
CA ALA A 43 2.48 -9.28 6.76
C ALA A 43 1.79 -9.36 5.39
N MET A 44 2.14 -10.36 4.60
CA MET A 44 1.32 -10.76 3.47
C MET A 44 -0.01 -11.33 3.96
N CYS A 45 -1.08 -11.00 3.26
CA CYS A 45 -2.44 -11.38 3.66
C CYS A 45 -3.36 -11.53 2.44
N VAL A 46 -4.53 -12.07 2.70
CA VAL A 46 -5.64 -12.12 1.76
C VAL A 46 -6.82 -11.38 2.39
N VAL A 47 -7.37 -10.40 1.70
CA VAL A 47 -8.56 -9.68 2.14
C VAL A 47 -9.67 -9.90 1.13
N ASN A 48 -10.73 -10.60 1.55
CA ASN A 48 -11.86 -10.93 0.69
C ASN A 48 -11.45 -11.54 -0.67
N GLY A 49 -10.46 -12.45 -0.65
CA GLY A 49 -9.93 -13.10 -1.85
C GLY A 49 -8.89 -12.29 -2.64
N VAL A 50 -8.58 -11.07 -2.22
CA VAL A 50 -7.54 -10.23 -2.85
C VAL A 50 -6.23 -10.38 -2.09
N HIS A 51 -5.17 -10.75 -2.79
CA HIS A 51 -3.82 -10.81 -2.24
C HIS A 51 -3.28 -9.39 -1.97
N GLY A 52 -2.54 -9.23 -0.88
CA GLY A 52 -1.96 -7.95 -0.53
C GLY A 52 -1.02 -7.99 0.66
N LEU A 53 -0.60 -6.81 1.06
CA LEU A 53 0.21 -6.58 2.25
C LEU A 53 -0.60 -5.73 3.22
N VAL A 54 -0.77 -6.21 4.44
CA VAL A 54 -1.32 -5.42 5.54
C VAL A 54 -0.18 -4.73 6.28
N VAL A 55 -0.39 -3.48 6.66
CA VAL A 55 0.52 -2.70 7.50
C VAL A 55 -0.28 -2.06 8.63
N PHE A 56 0.21 -2.22 9.86
CA PHE A 56 -0.39 -1.63 11.05
C PHE A 56 0.39 -0.39 11.51
N PRO A 57 -0.28 0.60 12.10
CA PRO A 57 0.39 1.75 12.71
C PRO A 57 1.14 1.34 13.99
N ASP A 58 2.06 2.21 14.43
CA ASP A 58 2.72 2.06 15.72
C ASP A 58 1.69 2.07 16.86
N ASN A 59 1.95 1.25 17.89
CA ASN A 59 1.07 1.11 19.04
C ASN A 59 -0.37 0.62 18.74
N CYS A 60 -0.60 0.06 17.56
CA CYS A 60 -1.88 -0.54 17.21
C CYS A 60 -2.24 -1.68 18.15
N LYS A 61 -3.51 -1.75 18.56
CA LYS A 61 -4.06 -2.87 19.30
C LYS A 61 -4.90 -3.72 18.35
N ILE A 62 -4.26 -4.69 17.72
CA ILE A 62 -4.97 -5.66 16.88
C ILE A 62 -6.00 -6.42 17.72
N PRO A 63 -7.27 -6.54 17.26
CA PRO A 63 -8.30 -7.28 17.97
C PRO A 63 -7.86 -8.73 18.21
N THR A 64 -7.91 -9.20 19.45
CA THR A 64 -7.37 -10.51 19.85
C THR A 64 -8.10 -11.71 19.23
N HIS A 65 -9.32 -11.52 18.76
CA HIS A 65 -10.10 -12.55 18.07
C HIS A 65 -9.80 -12.63 16.56
N ILE A 66 -9.02 -11.68 16.01
CA ILE A 66 -8.57 -11.72 14.63
C ILE A 66 -7.11 -12.19 14.61
N PRO A 67 -6.83 -13.39 14.09
CA PRO A 67 -5.48 -13.91 14.05
C PRO A 67 -4.60 -13.06 13.15
N PHE A 68 -3.42 -12.72 13.62
CA PHE A 68 -2.39 -12.05 12.85
C PHE A 68 -1.03 -12.70 13.08
N THR A 69 -0.41 -13.17 12.03
CA THR A 69 0.96 -13.71 12.03
C THR A 69 1.87 -12.67 11.36
N PRO A 70 2.67 -11.92 12.13
CA PRO A 70 3.54 -10.89 11.60
C PRO A 70 4.65 -11.47 10.72
N ALA A 71 5.18 -10.65 9.83
CA ALA A 71 6.23 -10.99 8.87
C ALA A 71 5.93 -12.23 8.00
N TYR A 72 4.66 -12.65 7.91
CA TYR A 72 4.24 -13.73 7.04
C TYR A 72 4.44 -13.36 5.57
N LYS A 73 4.92 -14.29 4.77
CA LYS A 73 5.52 -14.01 3.47
C LYS A 73 4.77 -14.65 2.29
N GLU A 74 3.63 -15.25 2.55
CA GLU A 74 2.89 -16.00 1.54
C GLU A 74 1.42 -15.53 1.49
N PHE A 75 0.77 -15.78 0.37
CA PHE A 75 -0.67 -15.58 0.21
C PHE A 75 -1.36 -16.92 0.34
N THR A 76 -1.88 -17.22 1.52
CA THR A 76 -2.59 -18.47 1.79
C THR A 76 -3.99 -18.20 2.34
N THR A 77 -4.83 -19.21 2.30
CA THR A 77 -6.18 -19.14 2.88
C THR A 77 -6.20 -19.50 4.37
N GLU A 78 -5.09 -19.97 4.92
CA GLU A 78 -4.99 -20.42 6.31
C GLU A 78 -4.42 -19.33 7.25
N VAL A 79 -3.57 -18.44 6.72
CA VAL A 79 -2.85 -17.45 7.51
C VAL A 79 -3.13 -16.04 6.98
N ASN A 80 -3.44 -15.11 7.89
CA ASN A 80 -3.74 -13.72 7.56
C ASN A 80 -4.79 -13.60 6.45
N ASN A 81 -5.83 -14.42 6.50
CA ASN A 81 -6.94 -14.40 5.56
C ASN A 81 -8.17 -13.79 6.23
N TYR A 82 -8.61 -12.66 5.72
CA TYR A 82 -9.64 -11.83 6.34
C TYR A 82 -10.87 -11.69 5.43
N ASN A 83 -12.05 -11.93 5.97
CA ASN A 83 -13.29 -11.50 5.34
C ASN A 83 -13.49 -9.98 5.54
N LEU A 84 -14.49 -9.40 4.88
CA LEU A 84 -14.74 -7.96 4.95
C LEU A 84 -15.03 -7.46 6.38
N ASN A 85 -15.73 -8.24 7.21
CA ASN A 85 -16.03 -7.82 8.59
C ASN A 85 -14.75 -7.74 9.42
N GLN A 86 -13.90 -8.75 9.34
CA GLN A 86 -12.58 -8.76 10.00
C GLN A 86 -11.70 -7.63 9.47
N TRP A 87 -11.70 -7.40 8.15
CA TRP A 87 -10.96 -6.30 7.57
C TRP A 87 -11.45 -4.94 8.08
N ASN A 88 -12.73 -4.69 8.14
CA ASN A 88 -13.29 -3.44 8.68
C ASN A 88 -12.85 -3.19 10.14
N GLU A 89 -12.75 -4.23 10.95
CA GLU A 89 -12.22 -4.10 12.32
C GLU A 89 -10.72 -3.79 12.34
N LEU A 90 -9.94 -4.39 11.45
CA LEU A 90 -8.50 -4.08 11.31
C LEU A 90 -8.30 -2.65 10.79
N GLU A 91 -9.08 -2.24 9.80
CA GLU A 91 -9.05 -0.87 9.28
C GLU A 91 -9.45 0.16 10.35
N ALA A 92 -10.42 -0.15 11.19
CA ALA A 92 -10.84 0.71 12.31
C ALA A 92 -9.72 0.95 13.34
N VAL A 93 -8.76 0.05 13.47
CA VAL A 93 -7.55 0.25 14.29
C VAL A 93 -6.36 0.79 13.50
N GLY A 94 -6.59 1.22 12.28
CA GLY A 94 -5.62 1.91 11.42
C GLY A 94 -4.82 1.01 10.48
N ALA A 95 -5.24 -0.24 10.27
CA ALA A 95 -4.59 -1.09 9.28
C ALA A 95 -4.73 -0.52 7.87
N ILE A 96 -3.67 -0.65 7.08
CA ILE A 96 -3.62 -0.22 5.69
C ILE A 96 -3.37 -1.45 4.81
N PHE A 97 -4.13 -1.59 3.73
CA PHE A 97 -3.98 -2.65 2.76
C PHE A 97 -3.31 -2.16 1.48
N PHE A 98 -2.31 -2.89 1.03
CA PHE A 98 -1.63 -2.69 -0.25
C PHE A 98 -1.97 -3.88 -1.17
N PRO A 99 -2.94 -3.78 -2.08
CA PRO A 99 -3.30 -4.89 -2.95
C PRO A 99 -2.19 -5.24 -3.94
N VAL A 100 -2.13 -6.50 -4.32
CA VAL A 100 -1.22 -7.05 -5.34
C VAL A 100 -1.81 -6.80 -6.71
N ALA A 101 -1.73 -5.56 -7.18
CA ALA A 101 -2.35 -5.10 -8.41
C ALA A 101 -1.54 -5.38 -9.68
N GLY A 102 -0.30 -5.90 -9.53
CA GLY A 102 0.59 -6.12 -10.67
C GLY A 102 1.11 -4.82 -11.29
N MET A 103 1.37 -4.87 -12.58
CA MET A 103 1.82 -3.72 -13.36
C MET A 103 1.15 -3.68 -14.74
N ARG A 104 1.15 -2.50 -15.35
CA ARG A 104 0.73 -2.29 -16.73
C ARG A 104 1.89 -1.77 -17.57
N LYS A 105 2.09 -2.36 -18.74
CA LYS A 105 3.06 -1.90 -19.73
C LYS A 105 2.35 -1.73 -21.07
N GLY A 106 2.18 -0.47 -21.48
CA GLY A 106 1.32 -0.15 -22.62
C GLY A 106 -0.14 -0.56 -22.35
N ASN A 107 -0.68 -1.44 -23.16
CA ASN A 107 -2.04 -1.99 -23.02
C ASN A 107 -2.07 -3.39 -22.38
N VAL A 108 -0.93 -3.91 -21.93
CA VAL A 108 -0.82 -5.24 -21.28
C VAL A 108 -0.72 -5.07 -19.78
N THR A 109 -1.60 -5.76 -19.04
CA THR A 109 -1.52 -5.92 -17.58
C THR A 109 -0.91 -7.28 -17.25
N SER A 110 0.01 -7.32 -16.30
CA SER A 110 0.70 -8.54 -15.87
C SER A 110 0.87 -8.58 -14.36
N GLU A 111 1.15 -9.76 -13.84
CA GLU A 111 1.51 -10.03 -12.44
C GLU A 111 0.41 -9.67 -11.42
N VAL A 112 -0.83 -9.50 -11.86
CA VAL A 112 -1.99 -9.31 -10.99
C VAL A 112 -2.12 -10.54 -10.08
N ASN A 113 -2.42 -10.33 -8.80
CA ASN A 113 -2.43 -11.34 -7.74
C ASN A 113 -1.09 -12.06 -7.50
N GLN A 114 0.00 -11.58 -8.09
CA GLN A 114 1.35 -12.12 -7.91
C GLN A 114 2.28 -11.13 -7.23
N ASN A 115 2.33 -9.88 -7.74
CA ASN A 115 3.22 -8.85 -7.23
C ASN A 115 2.52 -7.52 -7.04
N GLY A 116 2.84 -6.82 -5.95
CA GLY A 116 2.46 -5.43 -5.68
C GLY A 116 3.61 -4.49 -5.98
N TYR A 117 3.32 -3.43 -6.70
CA TYR A 117 4.28 -2.39 -7.08
C TYR A 117 3.70 -1.02 -6.80
N TYR A 118 4.46 -0.19 -6.10
CA TYR A 118 4.02 1.15 -5.69
C TYR A 118 5.11 2.18 -5.92
N TRP A 119 4.81 3.23 -6.68
CA TRP A 119 5.74 4.33 -6.90
C TRP A 119 6.09 5.06 -5.61
N SER A 120 7.37 5.45 -5.49
CA SER A 120 7.80 6.51 -4.59
C SER A 120 7.95 7.83 -5.36
N THR A 121 8.18 8.92 -4.63
CA THR A 121 8.50 10.23 -5.24
C THR A 121 9.89 10.30 -5.85
N ASP A 122 10.75 9.32 -5.58
CA ASP A 122 12.18 9.44 -5.88
C ASP A 122 12.48 9.09 -7.33
N ILE A 123 13.08 10.06 -8.01
CA ILE A 123 13.58 9.92 -9.37
C ILE A 123 15.08 9.62 -9.30
N LEU A 124 15.52 8.65 -10.10
CA LEU A 124 16.92 8.30 -10.25
C LEU A 124 17.50 8.95 -11.49
N LEU A 125 18.40 9.87 -11.28
CA LEU A 125 19.17 10.51 -12.35
C LEU A 125 20.63 9.98 -12.30
N PRO A 126 21.27 9.76 -13.46
CA PRO A 126 20.83 10.07 -14.83
C PRO A 126 19.99 8.98 -15.52
N GLU A 127 19.78 7.82 -14.90
CA GLU A 127 19.17 6.61 -15.51
C GLU A 127 17.71 6.82 -15.97
N GLY A 128 17.08 7.92 -15.56
CA GLY A 128 15.71 8.25 -15.96
C GLY A 128 14.62 7.35 -15.36
N GLY A 129 14.96 6.52 -14.39
CA GLY A 129 14.05 5.66 -13.65
C GLY A 129 13.45 6.34 -12.43
N ALA A 130 12.57 5.64 -11.74
CA ALA A 130 12.07 6.02 -10.42
C ALA A 130 12.17 4.83 -9.46
N ARG A 131 12.18 5.12 -8.17
CA ARG A 131 12.15 4.07 -7.14
C ARG A 131 10.72 3.58 -6.93
N LYS A 132 10.60 2.32 -6.60
CA LYS A 132 9.34 1.69 -6.25
C LYS A 132 9.49 0.78 -5.03
N MET A 133 8.45 0.68 -4.26
CA MET A 133 8.26 -0.46 -3.35
C MET A 133 7.72 -1.63 -4.17
N TRP A 134 8.13 -2.84 -3.81
CA TRP A 134 7.60 -4.07 -4.39
C TRP A 134 7.56 -5.20 -3.36
N PHE A 135 6.61 -6.11 -3.52
CA PHE A 135 6.46 -7.33 -2.73
C PHE A 135 5.65 -8.35 -3.53
N GLY A 136 5.80 -9.64 -3.24
CA GLY A 136 5.04 -10.68 -3.94
C GLY A 136 5.69 -12.04 -3.93
N ILE A 137 5.10 -12.98 -4.69
CA ILE A 137 5.45 -14.42 -4.66
C ILE A 137 6.64 -14.80 -5.54
N GLN A 138 7.05 -13.95 -6.49
CA GLN A 138 8.05 -14.34 -7.52
C GLN A 138 9.51 -14.14 -7.10
N TYR A 139 9.78 -13.55 -5.94
CA TYR A 139 11.14 -13.20 -5.55
C TYR A 139 11.53 -13.82 -4.22
N VAL A 140 12.76 -14.31 -4.14
CA VAL A 140 13.38 -14.90 -2.94
C VAL A 140 13.34 -13.95 -1.73
N TYR A 141 13.06 -12.68 -1.95
CA TYR A 141 12.90 -11.65 -0.93
C TYR A 141 11.42 -11.33 -0.75
N TYR A 142 10.79 -12.08 0.12
CA TYR A 142 9.37 -11.93 0.48
C TYR A 142 9.06 -10.66 1.31
N ASN A 143 10.05 -9.88 1.64
CA ASN A 143 9.86 -8.62 2.38
C ASN A 143 9.62 -7.49 1.39
N PRO A 144 8.80 -6.47 1.74
CA PRO A 144 8.66 -5.27 0.92
C PRO A 144 10.04 -4.68 0.64
N GLY A 145 10.43 -4.63 -0.62
CA GLY A 145 11.72 -4.11 -1.05
C GLY A 145 11.58 -2.73 -1.71
N ILE A 146 12.54 -1.84 -1.45
CA ILE A 146 12.64 -0.59 -2.19
C ILE A 146 13.73 -0.78 -3.23
N SER A 147 13.35 -0.90 -4.49
CA SER A 147 14.29 -1.19 -5.56
C SER A 147 14.76 0.06 -6.30
N GLY A 148 15.94 -0.06 -6.91
CA GLY A 148 16.53 0.95 -7.78
C GLY A 148 15.71 1.29 -9.03
N ALA A 149 16.36 1.80 -10.07
CA ALA A 149 15.70 2.36 -11.25
C ALA A 149 14.66 1.44 -11.88
N PHE A 150 13.41 1.85 -11.84
CA PHE A 150 12.32 1.21 -12.56
C PHE A 150 11.78 2.17 -13.61
N SER A 151 11.49 1.65 -14.78
CA SER A 151 11.14 2.48 -15.93
C SER A 151 9.79 3.18 -15.73
N ARG A 152 9.77 4.51 -15.83
CA ARG A 152 8.61 5.36 -15.57
C ARG A 152 7.43 5.18 -16.54
N HIS A 153 7.63 4.49 -17.65
CA HIS A 153 6.53 4.16 -18.57
C HIS A 153 5.66 3.00 -18.09
N ASN A 154 6.08 2.29 -17.04
CA ASN A 154 5.25 1.25 -16.43
C ASN A 154 4.14 1.89 -15.58
N GLY A 155 2.91 1.44 -15.77
CA GLY A 155 1.81 1.79 -14.90
C GLY A 155 1.82 0.87 -13.68
N ILE A 156 2.12 1.41 -12.51
CA ILE A 156 2.02 0.72 -11.24
C ILE A 156 1.24 1.58 -10.24
N SER A 157 0.87 1.00 -9.11
CA SER A 157 0.04 1.67 -8.12
C SER A 157 0.77 2.84 -7.44
N VAL A 158 -0.03 3.73 -6.85
CA VAL A 158 0.42 4.79 -5.95
C VAL A 158 -0.36 4.65 -4.65
N ARG A 159 0.31 4.77 -3.52
CA ARG A 159 -0.35 4.93 -2.23
C ARG A 159 -0.11 6.36 -1.75
N LEU A 160 -1.18 7.12 -1.67
CA LEU A 160 -1.11 8.50 -1.20
C LEU A 160 -1.08 8.55 0.32
N ALA A 161 -0.37 9.55 0.85
CA ALA A 161 -0.32 9.90 2.24
C ALA A 161 -0.75 11.36 2.43
N CYS A 162 -1.27 11.66 3.61
CA CYS A 162 -1.60 13.00 4.04
C CYS A 162 -0.80 13.32 5.31
N ASP A 163 -0.17 14.49 5.36
CA ASP A 163 0.64 14.92 6.52
C ASP A 163 -0.21 15.49 7.65
N THR A 164 -1.50 15.70 7.39
CA THR A 164 -2.46 16.22 8.38
C THR A 164 -3.59 15.23 8.58
N ILE A 165 -4.18 15.23 9.77
CA ILE A 165 -5.43 14.49 10.00
C ILE A 165 -6.50 15.12 9.12
N VAL A 166 -7.01 14.36 8.16
CA VAL A 166 -8.13 14.79 7.33
C VAL A 166 -9.40 14.62 8.17
N PRO A 167 -10.18 15.70 8.43
CA PRO A 167 -11.43 15.57 9.16
C PRO A 167 -12.38 14.60 8.47
N GLU A 168 -13.14 13.84 9.24
CA GLU A 168 -14.05 12.79 8.73
C GLU A 168 -15.08 13.36 7.74
N GLU A 169 -15.47 14.60 7.92
CA GLU A 169 -16.38 15.37 7.03
C GLU A 169 -15.81 15.57 5.61
N MET A 170 -14.51 15.41 5.42
CA MET A 170 -13.86 15.49 4.11
C MET A 170 -13.83 14.16 3.35
N TYR A 171 -14.21 13.06 3.98
CA TYR A 171 -14.40 11.79 3.31
C TYR A 171 -15.79 11.73 2.68
N VAL A 172 -15.86 11.82 1.38
CA VAL A 172 -17.12 11.63 0.65
C VAL A 172 -17.48 10.14 0.67
N GLU A 173 -18.69 9.89 1.13
CA GLU A 173 -19.42 8.60 1.25
C GLU A 173 -18.71 7.31 0.83
N LYS A 174 -18.55 6.42 1.80
CA LYS A 174 -18.04 5.03 1.68
C LYS A 174 -18.92 4.09 0.83
N ASN A 175 -19.91 4.59 0.10
CA ASN A 175 -20.96 3.78 -0.52
C ASN A 175 -20.99 3.79 -2.05
N LEU A 176 -19.83 3.88 -2.73
CA LEU A 176 -19.80 3.63 -4.17
C LEU A 176 -19.56 2.14 -4.40
N PRO A 177 -20.49 1.41 -5.08
CA PRO A 177 -20.29 0.02 -5.42
C PRO A 177 -19.05 -0.13 -6.31
N GLY A 178 -18.07 -0.93 -5.87
CA GLY A 178 -16.83 -1.21 -6.60
C GLY A 178 -15.58 -0.50 -6.10
N TYR A 179 -15.67 0.34 -5.08
CA TYR A 179 -14.49 0.84 -4.38
C TYR A 179 -14.23 0.01 -3.14
N PHE A 180 -13.11 -0.70 -3.13
CA PHE A 180 -12.50 -1.08 -1.86
C PHE A 180 -12.15 0.23 -1.16
N SER A 181 -12.70 0.47 0.02
CA SER A 181 -12.16 1.47 0.92
C SER A 181 -10.76 0.96 1.30
N VAL A 182 -9.76 1.58 0.73
CA VAL A 182 -8.35 1.31 0.99
C VAL A 182 -7.86 2.38 1.95
#